data_ce439bbc0078d864a8917d7e2134fc45
#
_entry.id   ce439bbc0078d864a8917d7e2134fc45
#
_cell.length_a   1.000
_cell.length_b   1.000
_cell.length_c   1.000
_cell.angle_alpha   90.00
_cell.angle_beta   90.00
_cell.angle_gamma   90.00
#
_symmetry.space_group_name_H-M   'P 1'
#
loop_
_entity.id
_entity.type
_entity.pdbx_description
1 polymer ?
#
loop_
_entity_poly.entity_id
_entity_poly.type
_entity_poly.pdbx_seq_one_letter_code
_entity_poly.pdbx_strand_id
1 'polypeptide(L)'
;MKAITYKTDEGVAIIYPAYQPEMSPQQQHEFLLMVQNKDVPKLPDGSTTPSWIIEGDQTLQLKWVRNGWKINDNGEIYFDRDKAIEIKKEQFRNLRKPLLEKLDVQFMRALEAGDTSSLPQIAAKKQELRDITDISFNGHDTPQKLHEFIPDILKT
;
A
#
# COMPACT_ATOMS: atom_id res chain seq x y z
N MET A 1 -9.07 18.89 6.55
CA MET A 1 -8.54 18.72 7.94
C MET A 1 -7.02 18.64 7.85
N LYS A 2 -6.31 19.44 8.64
CA LYS A 2 -4.84 19.46 8.61
C LYS A 2 -4.25 18.32 9.41
N ALA A 3 -3.13 17.77 8.94
CA ALA A 3 -2.36 16.71 9.58
C ALA A 3 -0.88 17.12 9.67
N ILE A 4 -0.14 16.46 10.55
CA ILE A 4 1.31 16.66 10.70
C ILE A 4 1.99 15.43 10.12
N THR A 5 2.94 15.65 9.22
CA THR A 5 3.78 14.60 8.64
C THR A 5 5.21 14.76 9.08
N TYR A 6 5.90 13.65 9.26
CA TYR A 6 7.33 13.66 9.54
C TYR A 6 8.02 12.41 8.99
N LYS A 7 9.32 12.54 8.75
CA LYS A 7 10.15 11.46 8.21
C LYS A 7 10.53 10.49 9.33
N THR A 8 10.47 9.19 9.02
CA THR A 8 10.96 8.11 9.89
C THR A 8 11.97 7.26 9.12
N ASP A 9 12.68 6.39 9.81
CA ASP A 9 13.63 5.46 9.18
C ASP A 9 12.91 4.51 8.20
N GLU A 10 11.64 4.21 8.45
CA GLU A 10 10.82 3.31 7.63
C GLU A 10 10.00 4.02 6.54
N GLY A 11 9.98 5.37 6.52
CA GLY A 11 9.20 6.15 5.55
C GLY A 11 8.61 7.43 6.12
N VAL A 12 7.29 7.57 6.07
CA VAL A 12 6.55 8.76 6.51
C VAL A 12 5.52 8.40 7.57
N ALA A 13 5.56 9.09 8.70
CA ALA A 13 4.51 9.03 9.70
C ALA A 13 3.58 10.23 9.60
N ILE A 14 2.32 10.03 9.99
CA ILE A 14 1.29 11.07 9.96
C ILE A 14 0.56 11.07 11.29
N ILE A 15 0.43 12.27 11.86
CA ILE A 15 -0.39 12.54 13.05
C ILE A 15 -1.64 13.28 12.59
N TYR A 16 -2.82 12.74 12.90
CA TYR A 16 -4.11 13.39 12.72
C TYR A 16 -4.57 13.92 14.08
N PRO A 17 -4.43 15.22 14.35
CA PRO A 17 -4.86 15.78 15.62
C PRO A 17 -6.38 15.67 15.80
N ALA A 18 -6.81 15.30 16.99
CA ALA A 18 -8.23 15.25 17.34
C ALA A 18 -8.73 16.66 17.71
N TYR A 19 -9.17 17.42 16.72
CA TYR A 19 -9.75 18.74 16.94
C TYR A 19 -11.07 18.65 17.70
N GLN A 20 -11.27 19.57 18.62
CA GLN A 20 -12.61 19.76 19.21
C GLN A 20 -13.49 20.56 18.22
N PRO A 21 -14.77 20.21 18.06
CA PRO A 21 -15.66 20.83 17.08
C PRO A 21 -15.80 22.36 17.20
N GLU A 22 -15.59 22.88 18.42
CA GLU A 22 -15.80 24.29 18.77
C GLU A 22 -14.54 25.16 18.58
N MET A 23 -13.41 24.57 18.17
CA MET A 23 -12.16 25.30 17.98
C MET A 23 -12.25 26.24 16.78
N SER A 24 -11.94 27.53 17.00
CA SER A 24 -11.74 28.48 15.92
C SER A 24 -10.51 28.09 15.06
N PRO A 25 -10.41 28.57 13.81
CA PRO A 25 -9.25 28.30 12.96
C PRO A 25 -7.89 28.67 13.59
N GLN A 26 -7.86 29.72 14.39
CA GLN A 26 -6.65 30.11 15.11
C GLN A 26 -6.30 29.10 16.22
N GLN A 27 -7.29 28.67 17.02
CA GLN A 27 -7.11 27.68 18.06
C GLN A 27 -6.69 26.32 17.46
N GLN A 28 -7.24 25.93 16.31
CA GLN A 28 -6.82 24.74 15.58
C GLN A 28 -5.34 24.82 15.15
N HIS A 29 -4.89 25.99 14.70
CA HIS A 29 -3.49 26.19 14.31
C HIS A 29 -2.55 26.11 15.52
N GLU A 30 -2.87 26.76 16.63
CA GLU A 30 -2.11 26.71 17.88
C GLU A 30 -2.04 25.28 18.43
N PHE A 31 -3.16 24.56 18.37
CA PHE A 31 -3.24 23.15 18.76
C PHE A 31 -2.33 22.27 17.88
N LEU A 32 -2.34 22.48 16.55
CA LEU A 32 -1.42 21.80 15.63
C LEU A 32 0.05 21.98 16.01
N LEU A 33 0.46 23.22 16.27
CA LEU A 33 1.84 23.53 16.67
C LEU A 33 2.20 22.86 18.01
N MET A 34 1.26 22.83 18.96
CA MET A 34 1.44 22.14 20.23
C MET A 34 1.64 20.63 20.04
N VAL A 35 0.77 19.98 19.22
CA VAL A 35 0.88 18.57 18.90
C VAL A 35 2.17 18.26 18.15
N GLN A 36 2.56 19.10 17.18
CA GLN A 36 3.82 18.97 16.45
C GLN A 36 5.03 18.97 17.40
N ASN A 37 5.07 19.88 18.33
CA ASN A 37 6.19 19.99 19.29
C ASN A 37 6.22 18.85 20.32
N LYS A 38 5.05 18.30 20.66
CA LYS A 38 4.91 17.27 21.69
C LYS A 38 5.06 15.84 21.13
N ASP A 39 4.40 15.58 20.02
CA ASP A 39 4.16 14.21 19.54
C ASP A 39 5.09 13.81 18.37
N VAL A 40 5.76 14.77 17.70
CA VAL A 40 6.82 14.45 16.73
C VAL A 40 8.08 14.01 17.50
N PRO A 41 8.58 12.80 17.28
CA PRO A 41 9.77 12.31 17.95
C PRO A 41 10.98 13.20 17.69
N LYS A 42 11.83 13.37 18.70
CA LYS A 42 13.12 14.02 18.52
C LYS A 42 14.14 13.03 17.97
N LEU A 43 15.12 13.54 17.23
CA LEU A 43 16.26 12.76 16.80
C LEU A 43 17.15 12.33 17.99
N PRO A 44 18.00 11.31 17.85
CA PRO A 44 18.87 10.82 18.94
C PRO A 44 19.81 11.89 19.53
N ASP A 45 20.16 12.92 18.75
CA ASP A 45 20.96 14.06 19.17
C ASP A 45 20.13 15.16 19.89
N GLY A 46 18.83 14.93 20.07
CA GLY A 46 17.90 15.87 20.69
C GLY A 46 17.36 16.96 19.76
N SER A 47 17.78 16.99 18.50
CA SER A 47 17.25 17.93 17.51
C SER A 47 15.82 17.57 17.08
N THR A 48 15.10 18.51 16.48
CA THR A 48 13.73 18.32 16.04
C THR A 48 13.71 17.55 14.73
N THR A 49 12.92 16.46 14.66
CA THR A 49 12.66 15.76 13.41
C THR A 49 11.96 16.71 12.43
N PRO A 50 12.43 16.82 11.16
CA PRO A 50 11.74 17.60 10.15
C PRO A 50 10.29 17.15 10.01
N SER A 51 9.37 18.10 10.15
CA SER A 51 7.93 17.84 10.12
C SER A 51 7.17 18.98 9.44
N TRP A 52 6.06 18.65 8.79
CA TRP A 52 5.29 19.59 7.99
C TRP A 52 3.81 19.47 8.32
N ILE A 53 3.10 20.59 8.23
CA ILE A 53 1.64 20.63 8.32
C ILE A 53 1.08 20.56 6.91
N ILE A 54 0.27 19.54 6.63
CA ILE A 54 -0.33 19.29 5.31
C ILE A 54 -1.86 19.21 5.38
N GLU A 55 -2.53 19.30 4.22
CA GLU A 55 -3.94 18.97 4.13
C GLU A 55 -4.13 17.45 4.17
N GLY A 56 -4.83 16.95 5.19
CA GLY A 56 -4.99 15.53 5.47
C GLY A 56 -5.69 14.73 4.36
N ASP A 57 -6.47 15.38 3.52
CA ASP A 57 -7.20 14.75 2.42
C ASP A 57 -6.26 14.20 1.33
N GLN A 58 -5.08 14.80 1.17
CA GLN A 58 -4.08 14.35 0.20
C GLN A 58 -3.51 12.96 0.53
N THR A 59 -3.54 12.56 1.80
CA THR A 59 -2.98 11.29 2.27
C THR A 59 -3.94 10.11 2.12
N LEU A 60 -5.25 10.37 2.17
CA LEU A 60 -6.26 9.32 2.11
C LEU A 60 -6.26 8.57 0.78
N GLN A 61 -5.94 9.24 -0.32
CA GLN A 61 -5.87 8.65 -1.65
C GLN A 61 -4.73 7.64 -1.82
N LEU A 62 -3.66 7.77 -1.02
CA LEU A 62 -2.48 6.91 -1.08
C LEU A 62 -2.40 5.88 0.04
N LYS A 63 -3.48 5.70 0.80
CA LYS A 63 -3.49 4.91 2.04
C LYS A 63 -3.07 3.45 1.84
N TRP A 64 -3.41 2.84 0.71
CA TRP A 64 -3.08 1.45 0.39
C TRP A 64 -1.57 1.22 0.19
N VAL A 65 -0.82 2.27 -0.18
CA VAL A 65 0.63 2.24 -0.41
C VAL A 65 1.41 2.94 0.71
N ARG A 66 0.81 3.04 1.90
CA ARG A 66 1.39 3.78 3.04
C ARG A 66 2.86 3.41 3.32
N ASN A 67 3.21 2.14 3.22
CA ASN A 67 4.58 1.67 3.46
C ASN A 67 5.56 2.06 2.33
N GLY A 68 5.07 2.60 1.23
CA GLY A 68 5.85 3.14 0.12
C GLY A 68 5.85 4.66 0.04
N TRP A 69 5.31 5.37 1.05
CA TRP A 69 5.32 6.81 1.05
C TRP A 69 6.72 7.35 1.32
N LYS A 70 7.05 8.42 0.59
CA LYS A 70 8.21 9.27 0.83
C LYS A 70 7.76 10.71 0.97
N ILE A 71 8.57 11.52 1.62
CA ILE A 71 8.35 12.96 1.77
C ILE A 71 9.59 13.69 1.28
N ASN A 72 9.38 14.72 0.47
CA ASN A 72 10.47 15.59 0.03
C ASN A 72 10.76 16.69 1.06
N ASP A 73 11.80 17.49 0.81
CA ASP A 73 12.21 18.56 1.72
C ASP A 73 11.20 19.72 1.82
N ASN A 74 10.21 19.77 0.92
CA ASN A 74 9.11 20.73 0.95
C ASN A 74 7.87 20.20 1.72
N GLY A 75 7.93 18.98 2.24
CA GLY A 75 6.81 18.36 2.96
C GLY A 75 5.76 17.71 2.07
N GLU A 76 6.02 17.57 0.76
CA GLU A 76 5.10 16.91 -0.16
C GLU A 76 5.28 15.40 -0.08
N ILE A 77 4.16 14.68 0.11
CA ILE A 77 4.15 13.22 0.13
C ILE A 77 4.04 12.71 -1.30
N TYR A 78 4.91 11.80 -1.65
CA TYR A 78 4.85 11.07 -2.91
C TYR A 78 5.00 9.56 -2.67
N PHE A 79 4.63 8.73 -3.64
CA PHE A 79 4.80 7.30 -3.52
C PHE A 79 6.06 6.83 -4.27
N ASP A 80 6.77 5.91 -3.65
CA ASP A 80 7.82 5.15 -4.30
C ASP A 80 7.18 4.08 -5.17
N ARG A 81 7.28 4.24 -6.51
CA ARG A 81 6.64 3.33 -7.47
C ARG A 81 7.13 1.90 -7.33
N ASP A 82 8.43 1.71 -7.15
CA ASP A 82 9.01 0.36 -7.06
C ASP A 82 8.52 -0.35 -5.79
N LYS A 83 8.49 0.38 -4.68
CA LYS A 83 7.94 -0.15 -3.44
C LYS A 83 6.44 -0.40 -3.52
N ALA A 84 5.69 0.44 -4.23
CA ALA A 84 4.27 0.22 -4.48
C ALA A 84 4.02 -1.02 -5.35
N ILE A 85 4.86 -1.29 -6.34
CA ILE A 85 4.82 -2.52 -7.15
C ILE A 85 5.09 -3.75 -6.27
N GLU A 86 6.07 -3.71 -5.37
CA GLU A 86 6.32 -4.84 -4.46
C GLU A 86 5.13 -5.09 -3.51
N ILE A 87 4.50 -4.05 -2.98
CA ILE A 87 3.25 -4.17 -2.20
C ILE A 87 2.16 -4.83 -3.04
N LYS A 88 2.04 -4.45 -4.32
CA LYS A 88 1.05 -5.02 -5.23
C LYS A 88 1.33 -6.48 -5.55
N LYS A 89 2.58 -6.84 -5.78
CA LYS A 89 3.01 -8.23 -5.96
C LYS A 89 2.67 -9.10 -4.73
N GLU A 90 2.85 -8.56 -3.53
CA GLU A 90 2.48 -9.27 -2.30
C GLU A 90 0.97 -9.48 -2.20
N GLN A 91 0.16 -8.50 -2.59
CA GLN A 91 -1.29 -8.67 -2.72
C GLN A 91 -1.64 -9.80 -3.70
N PHE A 92 -0.96 -9.89 -4.85
CA PHE A 92 -1.18 -10.97 -5.82
C PHE A 92 -0.76 -12.34 -5.25
N ARG A 93 0.34 -12.42 -4.50
CA ARG A 93 0.73 -13.66 -3.81
C ARG A 93 -0.35 -14.13 -2.85
N ASN A 94 -0.94 -13.22 -2.10
CA ASN A 94 -2.03 -13.54 -1.16
C ASN A 94 -3.31 -13.97 -1.89
N LEU A 95 -3.68 -13.29 -2.99
CA LEU A 95 -4.86 -13.63 -3.78
C LEU A 95 -4.72 -14.98 -4.52
N ARG A 96 -3.52 -15.29 -5.05
CA ARG A 96 -3.28 -16.54 -5.80
C ARG A 96 -3.26 -17.80 -4.91
N LYS A 97 -2.91 -17.65 -3.63
CA LYS A 97 -2.75 -18.79 -2.72
C LYS A 97 -3.99 -19.71 -2.68
N PRO A 98 -5.20 -19.22 -2.37
CA PRO A 98 -6.39 -20.08 -2.34
C PRO A 98 -6.75 -20.63 -3.73
N LEU A 99 -6.42 -19.92 -4.82
CA LEU A 99 -6.65 -20.39 -6.18
C LEU A 99 -5.74 -21.58 -6.54
N LEU A 100 -4.47 -21.51 -6.14
CA LEU A 100 -3.52 -22.61 -6.31
C LEU A 100 -3.97 -23.85 -5.50
N GLU A 101 -4.36 -23.66 -4.24
CA GLU A 101 -4.87 -24.75 -3.39
C GLU A 101 -6.10 -25.45 -4.03
N LYS A 102 -7.03 -24.67 -4.59
CA LYS A 102 -8.18 -25.20 -5.32
C LYS A 102 -7.78 -26.00 -6.57
N LEU A 103 -6.80 -25.48 -7.33
CA LEU A 103 -6.29 -26.18 -8.52
C LEU A 103 -5.50 -27.44 -8.16
N ASP A 104 -4.80 -27.47 -7.01
CA ASP A 104 -4.11 -28.66 -6.52
C ASP A 104 -5.11 -29.80 -6.26
N VAL A 105 -6.24 -29.49 -5.62
CA VAL A 105 -7.31 -30.47 -5.39
C VAL A 105 -7.92 -30.94 -6.73
N GLN A 106 -8.14 -30.04 -7.68
CA GLN A 106 -8.67 -30.40 -9.00
C GLN A 106 -7.70 -31.31 -9.76
N PHE A 107 -6.40 -31.02 -9.70
CA PHE A 107 -5.35 -31.79 -10.32
C PHE A 107 -5.31 -33.23 -9.77
N MET A 108 -5.36 -33.37 -8.46
CA MET A 108 -5.38 -34.71 -7.81
C MET A 108 -6.61 -35.50 -8.18
N ARG A 109 -7.80 -34.88 -8.19
CA ARG A 109 -9.04 -35.55 -8.61
C ARG A 109 -9.01 -36.00 -10.07
N ALA A 110 -8.48 -35.19 -10.99
CA ALA A 110 -8.32 -35.55 -12.39
C ALA A 110 -7.33 -36.72 -12.54
N LEU A 111 -6.25 -36.73 -11.76
CA LEU A 111 -5.28 -37.81 -11.75
C LEU A 111 -5.93 -39.14 -11.27
N GLU A 112 -6.66 -39.12 -10.16
CA GLU A 112 -7.36 -40.25 -9.59
C GLU A 112 -8.44 -40.82 -10.55
N ALA A 113 -9.11 -39.93 -11.28
CA ALA A 113 -10.12 -40.30 -12.28
C ALA A 113 -9.53 -40.78 -13.62
N GLY A 114 -8.21 -40.71 -13.83
CA GLY A 114 -7.55 -40.99 -15.09
C GLY A 114 -7.88 -39.99 -16.21
N ASP A 115 -8.37 -38.79 -15.86
CA ASP A 115 -8.68 -37.72 -16.82
C ASP A 115 -7.41 -37.00 -17.28
N THR A 116 -6.72 -37.63 -18.23
CA THR A 116 -5.49 -37.12 -18.81
C THR A 116 -5.68 -35.86 -19.65
N SER A 117 -6.92 -35.56 -20.06
CA SER A 117 -7.24 -34.39 -20.89
C SER A 117 -7.27 -33.07 -20.08
N SER A 118 -7.69 -33.12 -18.83
CA SER A 118 -7.77 -31.95 -17.93
C SER A 118 -6.44 -31.57 -17.28
N LEU A 119 -5.54 -32.53 -17.09
CA LEU A 119 -4.26 -32.31 -16.38
C LEU A 119 -3.40 -31.20 -16.99
N PRO A 120 -3.17 -31.13 -18.33
CA PRO A 120 -2.37 -30.06 -18.93
C PRO A 120 -3.01 -28.70 -18.74
N GLN A 121 -4.33 -28.59 -18.80
CA GLN A 121 -5.06 -27.32 -18.63
C GLN A 121 -4.95 -26.80 -17.19
N ILE A 122 -5.09 -27.70 -16.21
CA ILE A 122 -4.94 -27.35 -14.80
C ILE A 122 -3.48 -26.93 -14.52
N ALA A 123 -2.50 -27.67 -15.06
CA ALA A 123 -1.09 -27.35 -14.92
C ALA A 123 -0.75 -25.97 -15.52
N ALA A 124 -1.28 -25.64 -16.70
CA ALA A 124 -1.09 -24.34 -17.33
C ALA A 124 -1.64 -23.20 -16.46
N LYS A 125 -2.87 -23.33 -15.93
CA LYS A 125 -3.45 -22.33 -15.01
C LYS A 125 -2.62 -22.16 -13.73
N LYS A 126 -2.12 -23.25 -13.17
CA LYS A 126 -1.23 -23.20 -12.01
C LYS A 126 0.08 -22.44 -12.33
N GLN A 127 0.64 -22.67 -13.52
CA GLN A 127 1.83 -21.96 -13.94
C GLN A 127 1.55 -20.47 -14.13
N GLU A 128 0.47 -20.10 -14.80
CA GLU A 128 0.06 -18.70 -14.97
C GLU A 128 -0.11 -17.98 -13.62
N LEU A 129 -0.71 -18.65 -12.62
CA LEU A 129 -0.82 -18.10 -11.26
C LEU A 129 0.54 -17.97 -10.55
N ARG A 130 1.50 -18.86 -10.81
CA ARG A 130 2.84 -18.73 -10.24
C ARG A 130 3.60 -17.55 -10.81
N ASP A 131 3.44 -17.30 -12.10
CA ASP A 131 4.13 -16.24 -12.85
C ASP A 131 3.47 -14.86 -12.69
N ILE A 132 2.36 -14.77 -11.94
CA ILE A 132 1.56 -13.55 -11.78
C ILE A 132 2.36 -12.35 -11.24
N THR A 133 3.47 -12.58 -10.56
CA THR A 133 4.34 -11.51 -10.03
C THR A 133 5.37 -11.01 -11.05
N ASP A 134 5.51 -11.69 -12.19
CA ASP A 134 6.46 -11.35 -13.24
C ASP A 134 5.82 -10.54 -14.38
N ILE A 135 4.52 -10.21 -14.22
CA ILE A 135 3.79 -9.39 -15.18
C ILE A 135 4.29 -7.96 -15.21
N SER A 136 4.11 -7.31 -16.37
CA SER A 136 4.45 -5.90 -16.54
C SER A 136 3.42 -4.99 -15.86
N PHE A 137 3.90 -3.98 -15.16
CA PHE A 137 3.10 -2.88 -14.59
C PHE A 137 3.13 -1.63 -15.47
N ASN A 138 3.54 -1.74 -16.73
CA ASN A 138 3.55 -0.62 -17.67
C ASN A 138 2.13 -0.09 -17.90
N GLY A 139 1.99 1.24 -17.97
CA GLY A 139 0.68 1.89 -18.09
C GLY A 139 -0.09 2.08 -16.76
N HIS A 140 0.43 1.52 -15.64
CA HIS A 140 -0.12 1.70 -14.30
C HIS A 140 0.79 2.63 -13.47
N ASP A 141 1.04 3.84 -14.00
CA ASP A 141 2.06 4.76 -13.47
C ASP A 141 1.54 5.67 -12.35
N THR A 142 0.23 5.69 -12.13
CA THR A 142 -0.37 6.44 -11.01
C THR A 142 -0.75 5.49 -9.87
N PRO A 143 -0.74 5.97 -8.61
CA PRO A 143 -1.17 5.16 -7.45
C PRO A 143 -2.56 4.57 -7.63
N GLN A 144 -3.49 5.34 -8.23
CA GLN A 144 -4.86 4.91 -8.48
C GLN A 144 -4.92 3.75 -9.48
N LYS A 145 -4.26 3.90 -10.65
CA LYS A 145 -4.21 2.84 -11.67
C LYS A 145 -3.55 1.57 -11.15
N LEU A 146 -2.47 1.72 -10.37
CA LEU A 146 -1.78 0.59 -9.78
C LEU A 146 -2.67 -0.10 -8.73
N HIS A 147 -3.44 0.66 -7.95
CA HIS A 147 -4.39 0.12 -6.97
C HIS A 147 -5.49 -0.72 -7.64
N GLU A 148 -6.08 -0.20 -8.69
CA GLU A 148 -7.20 -0.83 -9.43
C GLU A 148 -6.75 -2.03 -10.27
N PHE A 149 -5.46 -2.12 -10.58
CA PHE A 149 -4.94 -3.20 -11.41
C PHE A 149 -5.02 -4.55 -10.70
N ILE A 150 -5.85 -5.43 -11.24
CA ILE A 150 -5.95 -6.84 -10.85
C ILE A 150 -6.01 -7.66 -12.12
N PRO A 151 -5.04 -8.56 -12.38
CA PRO A 151 -5.07 -9.49 -13.50
C PRO A 151 -6.33 -10.35 -13.52
N ASP A 152 -6.86 -10.66 -14.69
CA ASP A 152 -8.15 -11.36 -14.84
C ASP A 152 -8.15 -12.74 -14.18
N ILE A 153 -7.03 -13.44 -14.18
CA ILE A 153 -6.90 -14.76 -13.53
C ILE A 153 -7.10 -14.70 -12.01
N LEU A 154 -6.96 -13.51 -11.38
CA LEU A 154 -7.19 -13.31 -9.94
C LEU A 154 -8.61 -12.81 -9.61
N LYS A 155 -9.45 -12.54 -10.61
CA LYS A 155 -10.82 -12.02 -10.45
C LYS A 155 -11.89 -13.10 -10.31
N THR A 156 -11.56 -14.28 -9.84
CA THR A 156 -12.49 -15.44 -9.75
C THR A 156 -13.22 -15.48 -8.42
#